data_d37529b67fae2b97325dbcd934828837
#
_entry.id   d37529b67fae2b97325dbcd934828837
#
_cell.length_a   1.000
_cell.length_b   1.000
_cell.length_c   1.000
_cell.angle_alpha   90.00
_cell.angle_beta   90.00
_cell.angle_gamma   90.00
#
_symmetry.space_group_name_H-M   'P 1'
#
loop_
_entity.id
_entity.type
_entity.pdbx_description
1 polymer ?
#
loop_
_entity_poly.entity_id
_entity_poly.type
_entity_poly.pdbx_seq_one_letter_code
_entity_poly.pdbx_strand_id
1 'polypeptide(L)'
;VTLVHKGNIMKFTEGGFREWGYEVARERFGDRTVPEAEAGAGRDGRVLIKDRITDAMFAQLVLRPDEYSVIAAPNLNGDLLSDAAAAQVGGLGLAPGGNVGDGYAVYEATHGTAPKYAGLDKVNPGSLILSGAMMFEELGWTEVAEAIVRGLAGAIGSRRVTYDLARLMPGATEVSTSAFADNVIAHL
;
A
#
# COMPACT_ATOMS: atom_id res chain seq x y z
N VAL A 1 -12.04 7.48 3.35
CA VAL A 1 -10.69 8.09 3.22
C VAL A 1 -10.29 8.69 4.55
N THR A 2 -9.07 8.43 5.00
CA THR A 2 -8.52 8.99 6.24
C THR A 2 -7.38 9.94 5.92
N LEU A 3 -7.55 11.22 6.27
CA LEU A 3 -6.52 12.24 6.16
C LEU A 3 -5.58 12.11 7.35
N VAL A 4 -4.29 11.85 7.13
CA VAL A 4 -3.30 11.70 8.20
C VAL A 4 -2.35 12.87 8.21
N HIS A 5 -2.19 13.50 9.37
CA HIS A 5 -1.46 14.75 9.51
C HIS A 5 -0.91 14.93 10.94
N LYS A 6 0.06 15.83 11.10
CA LYS A 6 0.55 16.30 12.41
C LYS A 6 0.17 17.78 12.65
N GLY A 7 -1.05 18.16 12.26
CA GLY A 7 -1.54 19.54 12.31
C GLY A 7 -1.65 20.15 13.70
N ASN A 8 -1.68 19.33 14.76
CA ASN A 8 -1.62 19.83 16.14
C ASN A 8 -0.27 20.48 16.49
N ILE A 9 0.80 20.13 15.78
CA ILE A 9 2.15 20.69 15.91
C ILE A 9 2.47 21.60 14.73
N MET A 10 2.37 21.08 13.50
CA MET A 10 2.68 21.78 12.26
C MET A 10 1.40 22.41 11.68
N LYS A 11 0.92 23.45 12.34
CA LYS A 11 -0.44 24.01 12.17
C LYS A 11 -0.72 24.52 10.76
N PHE A 12 0.25 25.18 10.12
CA PHE A 12 0.05 25.83 8.82
C PHE A 12 0.29 24.90 7.63
N THR A 13 1.12 23.88 7.77
CA THR A 13 1.42 22.89 6.71
C THR A 13 0.54 21.66 6.85
N GLU A 14 0.75 20.85 7.87
CA GLU A 14 0.00 19.64 8.12
C GLU A 14 -1.47 19.92 8.51
N GLY A 15 -1.71 21.01 9.27
CA GLY A 15 -3.07 21.47 9.58
C GLY A 15 -3.78 21.97 8.32
N GLY A 16 -3.08 22.71 7.44
CA GLY A 16 -3.58 23.10 6.14
C GLY A 16 -3.94 21.90 5.27
N PHE A 17 -3.10 20.86 5.21
CA PHE A 17 -3.41 19.63 4.48
C PHE A 17 -4.74 19.02 4.93
N ARG A 18 -4.97 18.93 6.24
CA ARG A 18 -6.24 18.46 6.80
C ARG A 18 -7.43 19.30 6.31
N GLU A 19 -7.33 20.61 6.44
CA GLU A 19 -8.40 21.56 6.06
C GLU A 19 -8.72 21.46 4.56
N TRP A 20 -7.70 21.48 3.72
CA TRP A 20 -7.84 21.36 2.26
C TRP A 20 -8.43 19.99 1.86
N GLY A 21 -8.07 18.93 2.56
CA GLY A 21 -8.67 17.60 2.31
C GLY A 21 -10.18 17.59 2.53
N TYR A 22 -10.67 18.19 3.60
CA TYR A 22 -12.12 18.36 3.84
C TYR A 22 -12.77 19.34 2.86
N GLU A 23 -12.09 20.42 2.49
CA GLU A 23 -12.58 21.38 1.51
C GLU A 23 -12.78 20.74 0.14
N VAL A 24 -11.77 20.03 -0.37
CA VAL A 24 -11.85 19.28 -1.64
C VAL A 24 -12.96 18.24 -1.61
N ALA A 25 -13.08 17.50 -0.50
CA ALA A 25 -14.14 16.51 -0.34
C ALA A 25 -15.54 17.15 -0.46
N ARG A 26 -15.73 18.30 0.20
CA ARG A 26 -17.01 19.04 0.16
C ARG A 26 -17.29 19.66 -1.21
N GLU A 27 -16.30 20.31 -1.83
CA GLU A 27 -16.48 21.06 -3.07
C GLU A 27 -16.61 20.20 -4.30
N ARG A 28 -15.80 19.13 -4.40
CA ARG A 28 -15.75 18.28 -5.59
C ARG A 28 -16.56 17.01 -5.48
N PHE A 29 -16.87 16.57 -4.25
CA PHE A 29 -17.45 15.26 -3.98
C PHE A 29 -18.55 15.29 -2.92
N GLY A 30 -19.15 16.47 -2.64
CA GLY A 30 -20.07 16.68 -1.52
C GLY A 30 -21.29 15.76 -1.50
N ASP A 31 -21.82 15.41 -2.68
CA ASP A 31 -22.91 14.45 -2.86
C ASP A 31 -22.49 12.99 -2.60
N ARG A 32 -21.21 12.66 -2.74
CA ARG A 32 -20.64 11.32 -2.61
C ARG A 32 -19.84 11.09 -1.33
N THR A 33 -19.62 12.13 -0.53
CA THR A 33 -18.81 12.05 0.69
C THR A 33 -19.57 12.58 1.90
N VAL A 34 -19.14 12.18 3.10
CA VAL A 34 -19.65 12.68 4.36
C VAL A 34 -18.51 12.77 5.39
N PRO A 35 -18.36 13.90 6.08
CA PRO A 35 -17.40 14.01 7.20
C PRO A 35 -17.79 13.09 8.36
N GLU A 36 -16.79 12.56 9.10
CA GLU A 36 -17.02 11.69 10.24
C GLU A 36 -17.97 12.31 11.29
N ALA A 37 -17.83 13.62 11.54
CA ALA A 37 -18.67 14.35 12.49
C ALA A 37 -20.17 14.41 12.07
N GLU A 38 -20.48 14.22 10.79
CA GLU A 38 -21.83 14.32 10.23
C GLU A 38 -22.41 12.95 9.83
N ALA A 39 -21.58 11.89 9.85
CA ALA A 39 -21.97 10.58 9.32
C ALA A 39 -23.07 9.87 10.13
N GLY A 40 -23.32 10.25 11.39
CA GLY A 40 -24.30 9.61 12.26
C GLY A 40 -24.14 8.09 12.32
N ALA A 41 -25.26 7.36 12.38
CA ALA A 41 -25.28 5.89 12.39
C ALA A 41 -25.22 5.26 11.00
N GLY A 42 -25.32 6.04 9.93
CA GLY A 42 -25.32 5.56 8.54
C GLY A 42 -24.58 6.49 7.59
N ARG A 43 -24.03 5.92 6.51
CA ARG A 43 -23.29 6.66 5.48
C ARG A 43 -24.09 6.90 4.21
N ASP A 44 -25.27 6.28 4.09
CA ASP A 44 -26.15 6.32 2.90
C ASP A 44 -25.39 6.00 1.59
N GLY A 45 -24.43 5.07 1.64
CA GLY A 45 -23.57 4.72 0.52
C GLY A 45 -22.43 5.72 0.24
N ARG A 46 -22.36 6.83 0.97
CA ARG A 46 -21.30 7.84 0.78
C ARG A 46 -19.95 7.42 1.36
N VAL A 47 -18.90 7.96 0.81
CA VAL A 47 -17.52 7.75 1.29
C VAL A 47 -17.28 8.60 2.55
N LEU A 48 -16.88 7.94 3.63
CA LEU A 48 -16.53 8.61 4.88
C LEU A 48 -15.20 9.34 4.75
N ILE A 49 -15.18 10.63 5.09
CA ILE A 49 -13.97 11.43 5.24
C ILE A 49 -13.72 11.62 6.72
N LYS A 50 -12.57 11.16 7.19
CA LYS A 50 -12.13 11.30 8.58
C LYS A 50 -10.66 11.72 8.64
N ASP A 51 -10.20 12.21 9.78
CA ASP A 51 -8.80 12.53 9.97
C ASP A 51 -8.21 11.85 11.22
N ARG A 52 -6.90 11.65 11.20
CA ARG A 52 -6.14 11.13 12.35
C ARG A 52 -4.80 11.84 12.44
N ILE A 53 -4.38 12.12 13.67
CA ILE A 53 -3.03 12.57 13.95
C ILE A 53 -2.06 11.42 13.69
N THR A 54 -0.91 11.70 13.07
CA THR A 54 0.04 10.69 12.55
C THR A 54 0.44 9.64 13.57
N ASP A 55 0.79 10.03 14.79
CA ASP A 55 1.16 9.09 15.85
C ASP A 55 -0.01 8.19 16.29
N ALA A 56 -1.23 8.74 16.32
CA ALA A 56 -2.43 7.93 16.56
C ALA A 56 -2.68 6.96 15.39
N MET A 57 -2.41 7.38 14.13
CA MET A 57 -2.57 6.51 12.99
C MET A 57 -1.60 5.31 13.03
N PHE A 58 -0.35 5.49 13.43
CA PHE A 58 0.58 4.37 13.64
C PHE A 58 0.01 3.32 14.61
N ALA A 59 -0.53 3.76 15.75
CA ALA A 59 -1.17 2.86 16.70
C ALA A 59 -2.41 2.17 16.10
N GLN A 60 -3.23 2.91 15.35
CA GLN A 60 -4.43 2.36 14.70
C GLN A 60 -4.10 1.30 13.65
N LEU A 61 -3.07 1.50 12.84
CA LEU A 61 -2.63 0.51 11.83
C LEU A 61 -2.22 -0.82 12.46
N VAL A 62 -1.65 -0.81 13.66
CA VAL A 62 -1.28 -2.03 14.38
C VAL A 62 -2.49 -2.69 15.04
N LEU A 63 -3.38 -1.88 15.65
CA LEU A 63 -4.47 -2.40 16.50
C LEU A 63 -5.75 -2.71 15.71
N ARG A 64 -6.05 -1.93 14.67
CA ARG A 64 -7.33 -1.97 13.95
C ARG A 64 -7.17 -1.61 12.46
N PRO A 65 -6.31 -2.31 11.70
CA PRO A 65 -6.01 -1.97 10.30
C PRO A 65 -7.25 -2.04 9.40
N ASP A 66 -8.19 -2.91 9.68
CA ASP A 66 -9.42 -3.14 8.94
C ASP A 66 -10.41 -1.96 8.98
N GLU A 67 -10.22 -0.99 9.88
CA GLU A 67 -10.99 0.26 9.89
C GLU A 67 -10.56 1.27 8.80
N TYR A 68 -9.50 0.99 8.06
CA TYR A 68 -8.84 1.94 7.13
C TYR A 68 -8.71 1.38 5.72
N SER A 69 -9.47 1.91 4.77
CA SER A 69 -9.43 1.48 3.37
C SER A 69 -8.43 2.31 2.54
N VAL A 70 -8.50 3.64 2.66
CA VAL A 70 -7.64 4.58 1.93
C VAL A 70 -7.10 5.61 2.92
N ILE A 71 -5.79 5.79 2.91
CA ILE A 71 -5.08 6.79 3.71
C ILE A 71 -4.47 7.82 2.77
N ALA A 72 -4.78 9.09 2.99
CA ALA A 72 -4.15 10.21 2.32
C ALA A 72 -3.26 10.96 3.33
N ALA A 73 -2.00 11.14 3.01
CA ALA A 73 -1.01 11.76 3.89
C ALA A 73 0.00 12.61 3.10
N PRO A 74 0.59 13.65 3.71
CA PRO A 74 1.77 14.29 3.15
C PRO A 74 2.93 13.31 2.97
N ASN A 75 3.85 13.62 2.05
CA ASN A 75 4.93 12.74 1.62
C ASN A 75 5.63 11.98 2.77
N LEU A 76 6.19 12.68 3.74
CA LEU A 76 6.94 12.06 4.83
C LEU A 76 6.07 11.11 5.68
N ASN A 77 4.87 11.55 6.06
CA ASN A 77 3.96 10.71 6.86
C ASN A 77 3.50 9.49 6.06
N GLY A 78 3.24 9.67 4.76
CA GLY A 78 2.84 8.59 3.86
C GLY A 78 3.93 7.54 3.70
N ASP A 79 5.18 7.96 3.50
CA ASP A 79 6.34 7.09 3.39
C ASP A 79 6.52 6.22 4.64
N LEU A 80 6.53 6.85 5.82
CA LEU A 80 6.66 6.13 7.08
C LEU A 80 5.48 5.18 7.37
N LEU A 81 4.26 5.60 7.05
CA LEU A 81 3.06 4.79 7.29
C LEU A 81 2.95 3.61 6.35
N SER A 82 3.33 3.79 5.07
CA SER A 82 3.30 2.71 4.08
C SER A 82 4.29 1.61 4.43
N ASP A 83 5.49 1.95 4.88
CA ASP A 83 6.49 0.99 5.33
C ASP A 83 6.03 0.23 6.59
N ALA A 84 5.42 0.94 7.55
CA ALA A 84 4.86 0.32 8.74
C ALA A 84 3.69 -0.63 8.41
N ALA A 85 2.85 -0.28 7.45
CA ALA A 85 1.77 -1.13 6.96
C ALA A 85 2.31 -2.35 6.21
N ALA A 86 3.29 -2.15 5.33
CA ALA A 86 3.97 -3.23 4.59
C ALA A 86 4.60 -4.26 5.54
N ALA A 87 5.20 -3.80 6.65
CA ALA A 87 5.80 -4.68 7.63
C ALA A 87 4.82 -5.69 8.24
N GLN A 88 3.53 -5.32 8.34
CA GLN A 88 2.49 -6.20 8.89
C GLN A 88 2.05 -7.31 7.93
N VAL A 89 2.25 -7.13 6.63
CA VAL A 89 1.81 -8.08 5.58
C VAL A 89 2.95 -8.87 4.95
N GLY A 90 4.17 -8.76 5.48
CA GLY A 90 5.31 -9.54 5.01
C GLY A 90 6.55 -8.72 4.67
N GLY A 91 6.48 -7.40 4.73
CA GLY A 91 7.59 -6.48 4.55
C GLY A 91 7.62 -5.77 3.20
N LEU A 92 8.62 -4.91 3.03
CA LEU A 92 8.77 -4.05 1.85
C LEU A 92 8.87 -4.81 0.52
N GLY A 93 9.33 -6.06 0.54
CA GLY A 93 9.37 -6.93 -0.64
C GLY A 93 8.00 -7.28 -1.24
N LEU A 94 6.89 -6.90 -0.58
CA LEU A 94 5.52 -7.10 -1.06
C LEU A 94 4.74 -5.78 -1.21
N ALA A 95 5.36 -4.62 -0.95
CA ALA A 95 4.68 -3.34 -1.07
C ALA A 95 4.82 -2.78 -2.50
N PRO A 96 3.72 -2.67 -3.28
CA PRO A 96 3.78 -2.05 -4.59
C PRO A 96 3.83 -0.52 -4.49
N GLY A 97 4.40 0.11 -5.52
CA GLY A 97 4.46 1.56 -5.64
C GLY A 97 4.02 2.07 -7.01
N GLY A 98 3.37 3.24 -7.01
CA GLY A 98 2.97 3.92 -8.22
C GLY A 98 2.93 5.43 -8.02
N ASN A 99 3.47 6.17 -8.99
CA ASN A 99 3.43 7.63 -9.07
C ASN A 99 2.50 7.98 -10.23
N VAL A 100 1.29 8.43 -9.94
CA VAL A 100 0.24 8.65 -10.92
C VAL A 100 0.03 10.15 -11.15
N GLY A 101 0.08 10.58 -12.40
CA GLY A 101 -0.17 11.94 -12.84
C GLY A 101 -1.22 12.01 -13.96
N ASP A 102 -1.51 13.22 -14.45
CA ASP A 102 -2.47 13.43 -15.51
C ASP A 102 -1.91 12.91 -16.86
N GLY A 103 -2.39 11.74 -17.29
CA GLY A 103 -2.05 11.14 -18.58
C GLY A 103 -0.81 10.26 -18.61
N TYR A 104 -0.09 10.08 -17.49
CA TYR A 104 1.02 9.15 -17.37
C TYR A 104 1.23 8.70 -15.92
N ALA A 105 1.81 7.51 -15.76
CA ALA A 105 2.17 6.96 -14.45
C ALA A 105 3.51 6.24 -14.51
N VAL A 106 4.18 6.13 -13.37
CA VAL A 106 5.41 5.34 -13.19
C VAL A 106 5.17 4.35 -12.05
N TYR A 107 5.41 3.08 -12.32
CA TYR A 107 5.24 2.00 -11.33
C TYR A 107 6.61 1.45 -10.96
N GLU A 108 6.90 1.42 -9.69
CA GLU A 108 8.20 1.02 -9.16
C GLU A 108 8.07 0.27 -7.84
N ALA A 109 9.10 -0.45 -7.45
CA ALA A 109 9.17 -0.98 -6.09
C ALA A 109 9.29 0.16 -5.07
N THR A 110 8.59 0.07 -3.94
CA THR A 110 8.66 1.10 -2.88
C THR A 110 10.01 1.14 -2.17
N HIS A 111 10.73 0.00 -2.13
CA HIS A 111 12.04 -0.09 -1.49
C HIS A 111 13.15 0.49 -2.37
N GLY A 112 14.26 0.91 -1.74
CA GLY A 112 15.47 1.40 -2.42
C GLY A 112 16.26 0.28 -3.13
N THR A 113 17.41 0.65 -3.69
CA THR A 113 18.25 -0.19 -4.56
C THR A 113 18.98 -1.33 -3.84
N ALA A 114 19.08 -1.30 -2.50
CA ALA A 114 19.73 -2.31 -1.67
C ALA A 114 21.08 -2.82 -2.23
N PRO A 115 22.08 -1.96 -2.45
CA PRO A 115 23.29 -2.27 -3.22
C PRO A 115 24.09 -3.45 -2.66
N LYS A 116 23.97 -3.74 -1.35
CA LYS A 116 24.61 -4.90 -0.71
C LYS A 116 24.09 -6.25 -1.20
N TYR A 117 22.94 -6.28 -1.88
CA TYR A 117 22.35 -7.49 -2.45
C TYR A 117 22.53 -7.60 -3.97
N ALA A 118 23.16 -6.60 -4.60
CA ALA A 118 23.37 -6.59 -6.05
C ALA A 118 24.12 -7.86 -6.50
N GLY A 119 23.59 -8.53 -7.52
CA GLY A 119 24.16 -9.74 -8.08
C GLY A 119 24.04 -11.02 -7.24
N LEU A 120 23.35 -10.98 -6.08
CA LEU A 120 23.22 -12.15 -5.21
C LEU A 120 22.00 -13.04 -5.49
N ASP A 121 21.11 -12.63 -6.40
CA ASP A 121 19.85 -13.34 -6.71
C ASP A 121 19.03 -13.69 -5.45
N LYS A 122 18.91 -12.74 -4.51
CA LYS A 122 18.42 -13.02 -3.15
C LYS A 122 17.16 -12.27 -2.75
N VAL A 123 16.96 -11.03 -3.26
CA VAL A 123 15.86 -10.17 -2.81
C VAL A 123 14.50 -10.66 -3.30
N ASN A 124 13.45 -10.33 -2.55
CA ASN A 124 12.08 -10.60 -2.95
C ASN A 124 11.65 -9.68 -4.12
N PRO A 125 11.25 -10.22 -5.28
CA PRO A 125 10.80 -9.41 -6.40
C PRO A 125 9.32 -9.01 -6.31
N GLY A 126 8.59 -9.42 -5.28
CA GLY A 126 7.15 -9.28 -5.15
C GLY A 126 6.67 -7.83 -5.23
N SER A 127 7.42 -6.87 -4.63
CA SER A 127 7.09 -5.44 -4.72
C SER A 127 7.03 -4.97 -6.18
N LEU A 128 8.04 -5.27 -6.99
CA LEU A 128 8.07 -4.90 -8.41
C LEU A 128 7.02 -5.66 -9.23
N ILE A 129 6.80 -6.94 -8.95
CA ILE A 129 5.77 -7.75 -9.60
C ILE A 129 4.37 -7.17 -9.33
N LEU A 130 4.07 -6.78 -8.09
CA LEU A 130 2.80 -6.16 -7.73
C LEU A 130 2.66 -4.74 -8.30
N SER A 131 3.75 -3.98 -8.39
CA SER A 131 3.75 -2.68 -9.10
C SER A 131 3.40 -2.86 -10.57
N GLY A 132 3.90 -3.93 -11.22
CA GLY A 132 3.49 -4.33 -12.56
C GLY A 132 2.00 -4.70 -12.65
N ALA A 133 1.46 -5.39 -11.65
CA ALA A 133 0.02 -5.69 -11.60
C ALA A 133 -0.82 -4.39 -11.52
N MET A 134 -0.43 -3.42 -10.69
CA MET A 134 -1.09 -2.10 -10.63
C MET A 134 -1.03 -1.39 -12.00
N MET A 135 0.09 -1.46 -12.70
CA MET A 135 0.21 -0.90 -14.05
C MET A 135 -0.79 -1.54 -15.02
N PHE A 136 -0.91 -2.86 -15.00
CA PHE A 136 -1.87 -3.56 -15.87
C PHE A 136 -3.32 -3.23 -15.53
N GLU A 137 -3.63 -3.04 -14.25
CA GLU A 137 -4.95 -2.61 -13.81
C GLU A 137 -5.28 -1.20 -14.34
N GLU A 138 -4.35 -0.24 -14.25
CA GLU A 138 -4.50 1.12 -14.79
C GLU A 138 -4.67 1.12 -16.31
N LEU A 139 -4.00 0.22 -17.02
CA LEU A 139 -4.16 0.04 -18.47
C LEU A 139 -5.47 -0.66 -18.87
N GLY A 140 -6.29 -1.07 -17.90
CA GLY A 140 -7.53 -1.80 -18.13
C GLY A 140 -7.34 -3.30 -18.41
N TRP A 141 -6.14 -3.85 -18.23
CA TRP A 141 -5.82 -5.27 -18.40
C TRP A 141 -6.04 -6.05 -17.09
N THR A 142 -7.24 -5.92 -16.56
CA THR A 142 -7.62 -6.42 -15.23
C THR A 142 -7.37 -7.93 -15.06
N GLU A 143 -7.67 -8.73 -16.09
CA GLU A 143 -7.43 -10.18 -16.06
C GLU A 143 -5.96 -10.53 -15.88
N VAL A 144 -5.06 -9.73 -16.49
CA VAL A 144 -3.60 -9.91 -16.34
C VAL A 144 -3.16 -9.53 -14.93
N ALA A 145 -3.65 -8.41 -14.39
CA ALA A 145 -3.37 -7.99 -13.03
C ALA A 145 -3.82 -9.06 -12.01
N GLU A 146 -5.04 -9.56 -12.16
CA GLU A 146 -5.56 -10.63 -11.30
C GLU A 146 -4.76 -11.92 -11.41
N ALA A 147 -4.32 -12.31 -12.63
CA ALA A 147 -3.49 -13.50 -12.82
C ALA A 147 -2.15 -13.36 -12.06
N ILE A 148 -1.49 -12.20 -12.17
CA ILE A 148 -0.24 -11.93 -11.46
C ILE A 148 -0.44 -12.04 -9.93
N VAL A 149 -1.50 -11.45 -9.40
CA VAL A 149 -1.81 -11.51 -7.95
C VAL A 149 -2.08 -12.95 -7.51
N ARG A 150 -2.84 -13.73 -8.30
CA ARG A 150 -3.08 -15.15 -8.02
C ARG A 150 -1.79 -15.98 -8.07
N GLY A 151 -0.94 -15.76 -9.08
CA GLY A 151 0.35 -16.43 -9.22
C GLY A 151 1.26 -16.18 -8.01
N LEU A 152 1.35 -14.91 -7.58
CA LEU A 152 2.12 -14.54 -6.39
C LEU A 152 1.55 -15.18 -5.12
N ALA A 153 0.23 -15.16 -4.93
CA ALA A 153 -0.43 -15.82 -3.80
C ALA A 153 -0.19 -17.33 -3.79
N GLY A 154 -0.24 -17.98 -4.96
CA GLY A 154 0.06 -19.40 -5.11
C GLY A 154 1.52 -19.72 -4.76
N ALA A 155 2.46 -18.92 -5.25
CA ALA A 155 3.88 -19.06 -4.93
C ALA A 155 4.16 -18.93 -3.43
N ILE A 156 3.58 -17.94 -2.76
CA ILE A 156 3.69 -17.78 -1.30
C ILE A 156 3.04 -18.97 -0.57
N GLY A 157 1.86 -19.38 -1.02
CA GLY A 157 1.13 -20.52 -0.46
C GLY A 157 1.88 -21.85 -0.57
N SER A 158 2.71 -22.03 -1.61
CA SER A 158 3.57 -23.21 -1.78
C SER A 158 4.74 -23.25 -0.79
N ARG A 159 4.97 -22.17 -0.02
CA ARG A 159 6.06 -22.01 0.95
C ARG A 159 7.47 -22.10 0.36
N ARG A 160 7.62 -21.90 -0.95
CA ARG A 160 8.91 -21.76 -1.62
C ARG A 160 9.11 -20.28 -1.92
N VAL A 161 9.75 -19.57 -0.99
CA VAL A 161 9.76 -18.11 -0.92
C VAL A 161 11.17 -17.57 -0.70
N THR A 162 11.37 -16.28 -0.91
CA THR A 162 12.63 -15.59 -0.65
C THR A 162 12.93 -15.50 0.85
N TYR A 163 14.18 -15.21 1.19
CA TYR A 163 14.71 -15.23 2.56
C TYR A 163 13.90 -14.41 3.58
N ASP A 164 13.35 -13.28 3.14
CA ASP A 164 12.58 -12.35 3.96
C ASP A 164 11.25 -12.95 4.42
N LEU A 165 10.57 -13.68 3.55
CA LEU A 165 9.35 -14.42 3.87
C LEU A 165 9.67 -15.76 4.57
N ALA A 166 10.70 -16.47 4.13
CA ALA A 166 11.06 -17.77 4.69
C ALA A 166 11.31 -17.69 6.20
N ARG A 167 11.98 -16.64 6.68
CA ARG A 167 12.22 -16.43 8.12
C ARG A 167 10.96 -16.19 8.96
N LEU A 168 9.85 -15.81 8.31
CA LEU A 168 8.55 -15.53 8.97
C LEU A 168 7.57 -16.71 8.86
N MET A 169 7.87 -17.70 8.00
CA MET A 169 6.97 -18.80 7.68
C MET A 169 7.55 -20.14 8.14
N PRO A 170 7.11 -20.72 9.26
CA PRO A 170 7.58 -22.03 9.71
C PRO A 170 7.41 -23.10 8.62
N GLY A 171 8.49 -23.85 8.32
CA GLY A 171 8.50 -24.90 7.31
C GLY A 171 8.57 -24.40 5.86
N ALA A 172 8.85 -23.12 5.62
CA ALA A 172 9.13 -22.61 4.29
C ALA A 172 10.53 -23.03 3.81
N THR A 173 10.66 -23.15 2.50
CA THR A 173 11.94 -23.37 1.81
C THR A 173 12.41 -22.04 1.22
N GLU A 174 13.58 -21.57 1.65
CA GLU A 174 14.22 -20.38 1.06
C GLU A 174 14.65 -20.69 -0.38
N VAL A 175 14.29 -19.78 -1.30
CA VAL A 175 14.68 -19.85 -2.71
C VAL A 175 15.26 -18.50 -3.16
N SER A 176 15.97 -18.49 -4.29
CA SER A 176 16.50 -17.26 -4.88
C SER A 176 15.42 -16.39 -5.50
N THR A 177 15.74 -15.14 -5.87
CA THR A 177 14.85 -14.23 -6.59
C THR A 177 14.31 -14.85 -7.87
N SER A 178 15.22 -15.41 -8.69
CA SER A 178 14.85 -16.05 -9.98
C SER A 178 13.98 -17.28 -9.77
N ALA A 179 14.33 -18.17 -8.83
CA ALA A 179 13.53 -19.34 -8.54
C ALA A 179 12.16 -18.99 -7.92
N PHE A 180 12.04 -17.88 -7.21
CA PHE A 180 10.74 -17.39 -6.75
C PHE A 180 9.89 -16.87 -7.90
N ALA A 181 10.50 -16.14 -8.86
CA ALA A 181 9.81 -15.69 -10.07
C ALA A 181 9.28 -16.88 -10.90
N ASP A 182 10.10 -17.94 -11.09
CA ASP A 182 9.67 -19.16 -11.74
C ASP A 182 8.50 -19.84 -11.00
N ASN A 183 8.52 -19.81 -9.66
CA ASN A 183 7.43 -20.31 -8.84
C ASN A 183 6.13 -19.50 -9.02
N VAL A 184 6.23 -18.16 -9.16
CA VAL A 184 5.07 -17.31 -9.49
C VAL A 184 4.50 -17.68 -10.85
N ILE A 185 5.35 -17.82 -11.87
CA ILE A 185 4.94 -18.21 -13.23
C ILE A 185 4.23 -19.56 -13.24
N ALA A 186 4.70 -20.53 -12.45
CA ALA A 186 4.09 -21.85 -12.36
C ALA A 186 2.68 -21.86 -11.73
N HIS A 187 2.27 -20.75 -11.12
CA HIS A 187 0.95 -20.59 -10.49
C HIS A 187 0.03 -19.59 -11.23
N LEU A 188 0.46 -19.03 -12.38
CA LEU A 188 -0.40 -18.22 -13.24
C LEU A 188 -1.48 -19.10 -13.91
#